data_c639c8552948047f43a0af7673fde4c3
#
_entry.id   c639c8552948047f43a0af7673fde4c3
#
_cell.length_a   1.000
_cell.length_b   1.000
_cell.length_c   1.000
_cell.angle_alpha   90.00
_cell.angle_beta   90.00
_cell.angle_gamma   90.00
#
_symmetry.space_group_name_H-M   'P 1'
#
loop_
_entity.id
_entity.type
_entity.pdbx_description
1 polymer ?
#
loop_
_entity_poly.entity_id
_entity_poly.type
_entity_poly.pdbx_seq_one_letter_code
_entity_poly.pdbx_strand_id
1 'polypeptide(L)'
;MTEAEQVRADVEQLAAVIGPRHPGLPAALERARDYIHGRLSACGLEVRLEPFAGMANVVATVPGRGPGTLLIGAHYDSVPDVAGAPGADDNASGVAALLALAARVQREPLPCSVRLVAFANEEGMRWGRERGGSWHHAGHASRPDAALILDALGWCDLRPGSQAWPAWWMPWVHGTRGDFLCVQAAWRDRALARRCASAARRAQVPVRGCWWPGQTWQMMGDQESFHHHGVPVITLTDTDRFRNPRFHKPSDRADTLDYGFLARAVEAAWLMLPELARRPGGPTGG
;
A
#
# COMPACT_ATOMS: atom_id res chain seq x y z
N MET A 1 20.33 -7.86 -10.34
CA MET A 1 18.86 -7.88 -10.42
C MET A 1 18.39 -6.43 -10.50
N THR A 2 17.60 -6.10 -11.49
CA THR A 2 16.93 -4.80 -11.59
C THR A 2 15.85 -4.66 -10.52
N GLU A 3 15.38 -3.43 -10.27
CA GLU A 3 14.28 -3.22 -9.32
C GLU A 3 13.00 -3.95 -9.75
N ALA A 4 12.66 -3.92 -11.03
CA ALA A 4 11.49 -4.62 -11.54
C ALA A 4 11.57 -6.15 -11.37
N GLU A 5 12.74 -6.74 -11.58
CA GLU A 5 12.99 -8.17 -11.31
C GLU A 5 12.88 -8.48 -9.82
N GLN A 6 13.33 -7.58 -8.94
CA GLN A 6 13.24 -7.76 -7.51
C GLN A 6 11.79 -7.66 -7.01
N VAL A 7 11.03 -6.67 -7.50
CA VAL A 7 9.59 -6.52 -7.19
C VAL A 7 8.82 -7.78 -7.58
N ARG A 8 9.11 -8.34 -8.76
CA ARG A 8 8.53 -9.61 -9.19
C ARG A 8 8.90 -10.76 -8.28
N ALA A 9 10.17 -10.88 -7.91
CA ALA A 9 10.64 -11.93 -7.01
C ALA A 9 9.99 -11.83 -5.62
N ASP A 10 9.78 -10.60 -5.09
CA ASP A 10 9.11 -10.39 -3.82
C ASP A 10 7.62 -10.82 -3.87
N VAL A 11 6.90 -10.52 -4.95
CA VAL A 11 5.53 -11.02 -5.15
C VAL A 11 5.49 -12.54 -5.27
N GLU A 12 6.38 -13.13 -6.09
CA GLU A 12 6.46 -14.60 -6.28
C GLU A 12 6.77 -15.30 -4.96
N GLN A 13 7.69 -14.75 -4.16
CA GLN A 13 8.02 -15.31 -2.84
C GLN A 13 6.83 -15.30 -1.89
N LEU A 14 6.11 -14.18 -1.80
CA LEU A 14 4.96 -14.03 -0.90
C LEU A 14 3.75 -14.84 -1.37
N ALA A 15 3.39 -14.73 -2.64
CA ALA A 15 2.14 -15.30 -3.14
C ALA A 15 2.28 -16.73 -3.70
N ALA A 16 3.43 -17.10 -4.31
CA ALA A 16 3.59 -18.43 -4.91
C ALA A 16 4.33 -19.39 -3.99
N VAL A 17 5.42 -18.96 -3.31
CA VAL A 17 6.23 -19.85 -2.47
C VAL A 17 5.63 -19.97 -1.06
N ILE A 18 5.26 -18.84 -0.42
CA ILE A 18 4.61 -18.85 0.90
C ILE A 18 3.12 -19.17 0.75
N GLY A 19 2.46 -18.53 -0.21
CA GLY A 19 1.05 -18.74 -0.52
C GLY A 19 0.11 -18.04 0.45
N PRO A 20 -1.07 -18.63 0.75
CA PRO A 20 -2.03 -18.10 1.71
C PRO A 20 -1.37 -17.89 3.08
N ARG A 21 -1.53 -16.69 3.63
CA ARG A 21 -0.81 -16.22 4.82
C ARG A 21 -1.71 -15.32 5.67
N HIS A 22 -2.37 -15.91 6.63
CA HIS A 22 -3.35 -15.24 7.50
C HIS A 22 -3.33 -15.86 8.91
N PRO A 23 -3.99 -15.26 9.91
CA PRO A 23 -3.92 -15.77 11.28
C PRO A 23 -4.37 -17.24 11.46
N GLY A 24 -5.22 -17.74 10.57
CA GLY A 24 -5.60 -19.17 10.53
C GLY A 24 -4.49 -20.10 10.01
N LEU A 25 -3.41 -19.54 9.45
CA LEU A 25 -2.22 -20.25 8.95
C LEU A 25 -0.96 -19.60 9.56
N PRO A 26 -0.77 -19.67 10.88
CA PRO A 26 0.26 -18.89 11.60
C PRO A 26 1.66 -19.13 11.06
N ALA A 27 2.03 -20.35 10.74
CA ALA A 27 3.35 -20.65 10.18
C ALA A 27 3.62 -19.99 8.81
N ALA A 28 2.58 -19.81 7.97
CA ALA A 28 2.73 -19.11 6.72
C ALA A 28 2.83 -17.59 6.92
N LEU A 29 2.02 -17.05 7.84
CA LEU A 29 2.07 -15.64 8.21
C LEU A 29 3.44 -15.28 8.82
N GLU A 30 4.00 -16.13 9.66
CA GLU A 30 5.34 -15.97 10.23
C GLU A 30 6.43 -16.02 9.15
N ARG A 31 6.36 -16.95 8.18
CA ARG A 31 7.31 -16.98 7.06
C ARG A 31 7.27 -15.69 6.23
N ALA A 32 6.08 -15.12 6.02
CA ALA A 32 5.94 -13.84 5.31
C ALA A 32 6.56 -12.69 6.11
N ARG A 33 6.27 -12.61 7.41
CA ARG A 33 6.90 -11.67 8.35
C ARG A 33 8.42 -11.75 8.31
N ASP A 34 8.96 -12.95 8.43
CA ASP A 34 10.41 -13.17 8.48
C ASP A 34 11.08 -12.86 7.14
N TYR A 35 10.40 -13.16 6.02
CA TYR A 35 10.85 -12.75 4.70
C TYR A 35 10.96 -11.22 4.58
N ILE A 36 9.90 -10.50 4.95
CA ILE A 36 9.87 -9.03 4.90
C ILE A 36 10.94 -8.43 5.82
N HIS A 37 11.07 -8.97 7.04
CA HIS A 37 12.12 -8.57 7.98
C HIS A 37 13.51 -8.74 7.34
N GLY A 38 13.80 -9.90 6.75
CA GLY A 38 15.07 -10.19 6.08
C GLY A 38 15.34 -9.25 4.91
N ARG A 39 14.31 -8.93 4.10
CA ARG A 39 14.43 -8.01 2.96
C ARG A 39 14.75 -6.57 3.40
N LEU A 40 14.07 -6.07 4.43
CA LEU A 40 14.36 -4.74 4.99
C LEU A 40 15.75 -4.68 5.65
N SER A 41 16.13 -5.74 6.39
CA SER A 41 17.47 -5.85 6.98
C SER A 41 18.57 -5.87 5.91
N ALA A 42 18.33 -6.57 4.78
CA ALA A 42 19.28 -6.60 3.65
C ALA A 42 19.46 -5.23 2.98
N CYS A 43 18.50 -4.30 3.15
CA CYS A 43 18.67 -2.90 2.76
C CYS A 43 19.52 -2.10 3.77
N GLY A 44 20.04 -2.72 4.83
CA GLY A 44 20.81 -2.03 5.87
C GLY A 44 19.94 -1.29 6.90
N LEU A 45 18.66 -1.61 6.98
CA LEU A 45 17.74 -0.99 7.94
C LEU A 45 17.72 -1.74 9.26
N GLU A 46 17.58 -0.99 10.36
CA GLU A 46 17.20 -1.57 11.64
C GLU A 46 15.71 -1.91 11.61
N VAL A 47 15.41 -3.21 11.76
CA VAL A 47 14.06 -3.74 11.68
C VAL A 47 13.62 -4.24 13.03
N ARG A 48 12.44 -3.83 13.48
CA ARG A 48 11.82 -4.34 14.70
C ARG A 48 10.48 -5.00 14.40
N LEU A 49 10.16 -6.00 15.18
CA LEU A 49 8.82 -6.56 15.24
C LEU A 49 7.98 -5.78 16.27
N GLU A 50 6.75 -5.48 15.93
CA GLU A 50 5.77 -4.84 16.80
C GLU A 50 4.66 -5.85 17.09
N PRO A 51 4.76 -6.59 18.24
CA PRO A 51 3.87 -7.70 18.54
C PRO A 51 2.48 -7.20 18.98
N PHE A 52 1.43 -7.88 18.52
CA PHE A 52 0.06 -7.69 18.98
C PHE A 52 -0.78 -8.94 18.70
N ALA A 53 -1.70 -9.28 19.58
CA ALA A 53 -2.69 -10.35 19.39
C ALA A 53 -2.13 -11.68 18.83
N GLY A 54 -0.90 -12.06 19.20
CA GLY A 54 -0.22 -13.26 18.69
C GLY A 54 0.40 -13.13 17.30
N MET A 55 0.39 -11.93 16.72
CA MET A 55 0.99 -11.57 15.44
C MET A 55 2.02 -10.44 15.62
N ALA A 56 2.62 -9.95 14.54
CA ALA A 56 3.49 -8.79 14.61
C ALA A 56 3.51 -7.99 13.31
N ASN A 57 3.48 -6.67 13.40
CA ASN A 57 3.90 -5.80 12.32
C ASN A 57 5.43 -5.84 12.17
N VAL A 58 5.90 -5.61 10.94
CA VAL A 58 7.34 -5.43 10.65
C VAL A 58 7.59 -3.95 10.43
N VAL A 59 8.45 -3.34 11.24
CA VAL A 59 8.67 -1.89 11.24
C VAL A 59 10.14 -1.59 11.03
N ALA A 60 10.43 -0.72 10.07
CA ALA A 60 11.75 -0.13 9.86
C ALA A 60 11.65 1.39 9.76
N THR A 61 12.74 2.09 10.04
CA THR A 61 12.76 3.55 9.92
C THR A 61 14.05 3.99 9.25
N VAL A 62 13.93 4.79 8.20
CA VAL A 62 15.04 5.51 7.58
C VAL A 62 15.07 6.91 8.18
N PRO A 63 16.13 7.31 8.90
CA PRO A 63 16.24 8.66 9.45
C PRO A 63 16.30 9.72 8.36
N GLY A 64 15.52 10.78 8.50
CA GLY A 64 15.63 11.98 7.67
C GLY A 64 16.58 13.01 8.28
N ARG A 65 16.95 14.01 7.49
CA ARG A 65 17.83 15.11 7.94
C ARG A 65 17.10 16.19 8.73
N GLY A 66 15.80 16.25 8.65
CA GLY A 66 14.94 17.24 9.29
C GLY A 66 13.82 16.61 10.11
N PRO A 67 12.97 17.45 10.68
CA PRO A 67 11.89 17.01 11.54
C PRO A 67 10.75 16.36 10.74
N GLY A 68 9.98 15.54 11.45
CA GLY A 68 8.78 14.87 10.93
C GLY A 68 9.00 13.43 10.51
N THR A 69 7.89 12.75 10.32
CA THR A 69 7.86 11.34 9.92
C THR A 69 6.78 11.13 8.88
N LEU A 70 7.15 10.57 7.74
CA LEU A 70 6.24 10.00 6.75
C LEU A 70 6.12 8.50 7.03
N LEU A 71 4.91 7.96 6.99
CA LEU A 71 4.70 6.51 7.05
C LEU A 71 4.37 5.97 5.65
N ILE A 72 4.97 4.83 5.29
CA ILE A 72 4.60 4.02 4.13
C ILE A 72 4.19 2.65 4.66
N GLY A 73 2.97 2.21 4.33
CA GLY A 73 2.41 0.96 4.84
C GLY A 73 1.79 0.09 3.77
N ALA A 74 1.83 -1.22 3.98
CA ALA A 74 1.11 -2.24 3.21
C ALA A 74 0.82 -3.44 4.11
N HIS A 75 -0.34 -4.07 4.00
CA HIS A 75 -0.57 -5.31 4.73
C HIS A 75 0.09 -6.50 4.03
N TYR A 76 0.48 -7.50 4.82
CA TYR A 76 1.18 -8.66 4.29
C TYR A 76 0.40 -9.98 4.42
N ASP A 77 -0.73 -9.95 5.09
CA ASP A 77 -1.66 -11.08 5.13
C ASP A 77 -2.47 -11.21 3.84
N SER A 78 -3.18 -12.31 3.69
CA SER A 78 -4.15 -12.56 2.63
C SER A 78 -5.48 -12.97 3.23
N VAL A 79 -6.56 -12.86 2.46
CA VAL A 79 -7.91 -13.13 2.91
C VAL A 79 -8.05 -14.52 3.56
N PRO A 80 -8.57 -14.61 4.81
CA PRO A 80 -8.64 -15.88 5.54
C PRO A 80 -9.86 -16.74 5.21
N ASP A 81 -10.96 -16.16 4.69
CA ASP A 81 -12.22 -16.87 4.48
C ASP A 81 -12.26 -17.70 3.21
N VAL A 82 -11.27 -17.54 2.33
CA VAL A 82 -11.21 -18.23 1.05
C VAL A 82 -9.98 -19.13 1.02
N ALA A 83 -10.22 -20.43 1.16
CA ALA A 83 -9.16 -21.42 1.13
C ALA A 83 -8.33 -21.32 -0.16
N GLY A 84 -7.01 -21.25 0.01
CA GLY A 84 -6.08 -21.25 -1.12
C GLY A 84 -5.92 -19.90 -1.83
N ALA A 85 -6.46 -18.80 -1.31
CA ALA A 85 -6.26 -17.46 -1.88
C ALA A 85 -4.86 -16.91 -1.51
N PRO A 86 -3.92 -16.81 -2.48
CA PRO A 86 -2.54 -16.45 -2.17
C PRO A 86 -2.31 -14.95 -2.05
N GLY A 87 -3.26 -14.10 -2.46
CA GLY A 87 -3.18 -12.65 -2.35
C GLY A 87 -1.95 -12.08 -3.05
N ALA A 88 -1.86 -12.27 -4.37
CA ALA A 88 -0.74 -11.74 -5.15
C ALA A 88 -0.88 -10.25 -5.41
N ASP A 89 -2.07 -9.85 -5.88
CA ASP A 89 -2.42 -8.45 -6.01
C ASP A 89 -2.74 -7.86 -4.64
N ASP A 90 -3.56 -8.55 -3.89
CA ASP A 90 -4.02 -8.19 -2.57
C ASP A 90 -3.40 -9.07 -1.45
N ASN A 91 -2.22 -8.70 -0.84
CA ASN A 91 -1.50 -7.48 -1.12
C ASN A 91 0.01 -7.72 -1.19
N ALA A 92 0.44 -8.84 -1.83
CA ALA A 92 1.89 -9.05 -2.05
C ALA A 92 2.46 -7.96 -2.98
N SER A 93 1.65 -7.40 -3.89
CA SER A 93 2.05 -6.29 -4.77
C SER A 93 2.39 -5.02 -3.99
N GLY A 94 1.56 -4.65 -3.00
CA GLY A 94 1.80 -3.52 -2.11
C GLY A 94 3.03 -3.72 -1.23
N VAL A 95 3.23 -4.94 -0.70
CA VAL A 95 4.44 -5.28 0.08
C VAL A 95 5.69 -5.19 -0.79
N ALA A 96 5.67 -5.71 -2.02
CA ALA A 96 6.82 -5.62 -2.94
C ALA A 96 7.15 -4.16 -3.27
N ALA A 97 6.12 -3.31 -3.45
CA ALA A 97 6.32 -1.87 -3.62
C ALA A 97 6.92 -1.21 -2.37
N LEU A 98 6.46 -1.55 -1.18
CA LEU A 98 7.02 -1.07 0.09
C LEU A 98 8.51 -1.43 0.21
N LEU A 99 8.89 -2.66 -0.13
CA LEU A 99 10.29 -3.13 -0.09
C LEU A 99 11.17 -2.40 -1.12
N ALA A 100 10.65 -2.13 -2.32
CA ALA A 100 11.35 -1.34 -3.34
C ALA A 100 11.55 0.12 -2.88
N LEU A 101 10.51 0.73 -2.29
CA LEU A 101 10.60 2.08 -1.73
C LEU A 101 11.57 2.15 -0.54
N ALA A 102 11.64 1.11 0.30
CA ALA A 102 12.62 1.02 1.39
C ALA A 102 14.05 1.12 0.86
N ALA A 103 14.38 0.36 -0.19
CA ALA A 103 15.67 0.40 -0.82
C ALA A 103 15.98 1.76 -1.48
N ARG A 104 14.98 2.41 -2.07
CA ARG A 104 15.14 3.77 -2.66
C ARG A 104 15.37 4.82 -1.58
N VAL A 105 14.52 4.89 -0.55
CA VAL A 105 14.64 5.87 0.54
C VAL A 105 15.96 5.71 1.29
N GLN A 106 16.48 4.49 1.44
CA GLN A 106 17.79 4.25 2.05
C GLN A 106 18.93 4.85 1.22
N ARG A 107 18.85 4.77 -0.11
CA ARG A 107 19.87 5.36 -1.02
C ARG A 107 19.70 6.88 -1.18
N GLU A 108 18.46 7.35 -1.19
CA GLU A 108 18.09 8.75 -1.41
C GLU A 108 17.16 9.22 -0.27
N PRO A 109 17.74 9.52 0.93
CA PRO A 109 16.94 9.90 2.10
C PRO A 109 16.14 11.17 1.88
N LEU A 110 14.88 11.16 2.32
CA LEU A 110 14.01 12.32 2.30
C LEU A 110 14.41 13.34 3.40
N PRO A 111 13.93 14.59 3.32
CA PRO A 111 14.15 15.56 4.40
C PRO A 111 13.58 15.12 5.75
N CYS A 112 12.43 14.41 5.77
CA CYS A 112 11.84 13.83 6.98
C CYS A 112 12.19 12.34 7.13
N SER A 113 12.06 11.81 8.32
CA SER A 113 12.18 10.36 8.55
C SER A 113 11.08 9.60 7.82
N VAL A 114 11.39 8.40 7.32
CA VAL A 114 10.40 7.50 6.69
C VAL A 114 10.27 6.23 7.51
N ARG A 115 9.07 6.00 8.02
CA ARG A 115 8.70 4.76 8.69
C ARG A 115 8.02 3.84 7.71
N LEU A 116 8.56 2.65 7.55
CA LEU A 116 8.07 1.58 6.67
C LEU A 116 7.41 0.53 7.56
N VAL A 117 6.16 0.18 7.29
CA VAL A 117 5.41 -0.77 8.11
C VAL A 117 4.70 -1.79 7.23
N ALA A 118 5.04 -3.07 7.40
CA ALA A 118 4.21 -4.14 6.87
C ALA A 118 3.23 -4.56 7.99
N PHE A 119 1.92 -4.38 7.72
CA PHE A 119 0.85 -4.63 8.68
C PHE A 119 0.38 -6.08 8.61
N ALA A 120 0.12 -6.68 9.78
CA ALA A 120 -0.51 -7.98 9.88
C ALA A 120 -2.02 -7.83 10.05
N ASN A 121 -2.78 -8.79 9.45
CA ASN A 121 -4.20 -8.97 9.69
C ASN A 121 -5.10 -7.78 9.32
N GLU A 122 -4.85 -7.18 8.15
CA GLU A 122 -5.76 -6.20 7.55
C GLU A 122 -7.11 -6.87 7.23
N GLU A 123 -7.04 -8.02 6.58
CA GLU A 123 -8.20 -8.80 6.14
C GLU A 123 -9.07 -9.33 7.31
N GLY A 124 -8.49 -9.38 8.49
CA GLY A 124 -9.20 -9.73 9.72
C GLY A 124 -9.93 -8.57 10.39
N MET A 125 -9.74 -7.32 9.97
CA MET A 125 -10.38 -6.13 10.58
C MET A 125 -11.90 -6.12 10.48
N ARG A 126 -12.47 -6.85 9.52
CA ARG A 126 -13.93 -7.04 9.42
C ARG A 126 -14.56 -7.75 10.63
N TRP A 127 -13.76 -8.45 11.46
CA TRP A 127 -14.22 -9.07 12.72
C TRP A 127 -13.83 -8.29 13.97
N GLY A 128 -13.30 -7.09 13.81
CA GLY A 128 -12.90 -6.18 14.88
C GLY A 128 -11.68 -5.38 14.49
N ARG A 129 -11.82 -4.07 14.42
CA ARG A 129 -10.75 -3.14 14.01
C ARG A 129 -9.52 -3.27 14.88
N GLU A 130 -9.69 -3.49 16.19
CA GLU A 130 -8.63 -3.68 17.17
C GLU A 130 -7.72 -4.88 16.87
N ARG A 131 -8.13 -5.77 15.98
CA ARG A 131 -7.34 -6.92 15.52
C ARG A 131 -6.40 -6.59 14.37
N GLY A 132 -6.54 -5.44 13.73
CA GLY A 132 -5.71 -5.03 12.60
C GLY A 132 -4.37 -4.45 13.03
N GLY A 133 -3.31 -4.81 12.32
CA GLY A 133 -1.96 -4.30 12.58
C GLY A 133 -1.84 -2.80 12.43
N SER A 134 -2.52 -2.21 11.46
CA SER A 134 -2.54 -0.76 11.25
C SER A 134 -3.23 -0.01 12.40
N TRP A 135 -4.31 -0.57 12.97
CA TRP A 135 -4.97 0.00 14.16
C TRP A 135 -4.07 -0.07 15.38
N HIS A 136 -3.41 -1.22 15.58
CA HIS A 136 -2.43 -1.35 16.67
C HIS A 136 -1.32 -0.31 16.50
N HIS A 137 -0.72 -0.21 15.31
CA HIS A 137 0.35 0.75 15.05
C HIS A 137 -0.09 2.20 15.24
N ALA A 138 -1.23 2.59 14.68
CA ALA A 138 -1.74 3.96 14.76
C ALA A 138 -2.10 4.38 16.20
N GLY A 139 -2.52 3.42 17.05
CA GLY A 139 -2.87 3.68 18.44
C GLY A 139 -1.69 3.72 19.42
N HIS A 140 -0.55 3.10 19.07
CA HIS A 140 0.57 2.92 20.01
C HIS A 140 1.88 3.59 19.56
N ALA A 141 2.09 3.78 18.26
CA ALA A 141 3.29 4.43 17.74
C ALA A 141 3.16 5.96 17.73
N SER A 142 4.31 6.64 17.67
CA SER A 142 4.32 8.09 17.46
C SER A 142 3.61 8.45 16.15
N ARG A 143 2.72 9.44 16.20
CA ARG A 143 1.92 9.88 15.08
C ARG A 143 2.79 10.39 13.92
N PRO A 144 2.65 9.88 12.68
CA PRO A 144 3.31 10.44 11.52
C PRO A 144 2.62 11.74 11.05
N ASP A 145 3.36 12.57 10.29
CA ASP A 145 2.80 13.80 9.68
C ASP A 145 1.86 13.47 8.52
N ALA A 146 2.13 12.38 7.80
CA ALA A 146 1.27 11.81 6.75
C ALA A 146 1.53 10.31 6.58
N ALA A 147 0.60 9.61 5.96
CA ALA A 147 0.74 8.20 5.60
C ALA A 147 0.44 7.96 4.12
N LEU A 148 1.20 7.04 3.51
CA LEU A 148 0.95 6.43 2.21
C LEU A 148 0.65 4.95 2.42
N ILE A 149 -0.52 4.51 2.05
CA ILE A 149 -0.92 3.10 2.06
C ILE A 149 -0.85 2.56 0.64
N LEU A 150 -0.22 1.42 0.48
CA LEU A 150 -0.04 0.70 -0.77
C LEU A 150 -0.91 -0.55 -0.74
N ASP A 151 -1.90 -0.60 -1.61
CA ASP A 151 -2.90 -1.66 -1.55
C ASP A 151 -3.40 -2.03 -2.95
N ALA A 152 -3.13 -3.28 -3.38
CA ALA A 152 -3.38 -3.80 -4.71
C ALA A 152 -2.82 -2.89 -5.82
N LEU A 153 -1.67 -3.24 -6.38
CA LEU A 153 -0.93 -2.38 -7.32
C LEU A 153 -0.57 -3.08 -8.64
N GLY A 154 -0.96 -4.36 -8.80
CA GLY A 154 -0.45 -5.21 -9.86
C GLY A 154 -1.45 -5.55 -10.97
N TRP A 155 -2.73 -5.20 -10.86
CA TRP A 155 -3.72 -5.57 -11.87
C TRP A 155 -4.01 -4.43 -12.84
N CYS A 156 -3.78 -4.68 -14.12
CA CYS A 156 -4.07 -3.76 -15.22
C CYS A 156 -4.89 -4.47 -16.30
N ASP A 157 -5.96 -3.83 -16.79
CA ASP A 157 -6.79 -4.37 -17.88
C ASP A 157 -7.23 -3.25 -18.81
N LEU A 158 -6.74 -3.28 -20.05
CA LEU A 158 -6.99 -2.24 -21.06
C LEU A 158 -8.37 -2.36 -21.74
N ARG A 159 -9.12 -3.42 -21.47
CA ARG A 159 -10.42 -3.66 -22.13
C ARG A 159 -11.46 -2.64 -21.65
N PRO A 160 -12.32 -2.12 -22.53
CA PRO A 160 -13.48 -1.34 -22.11
C PRO A 160 -14.39 -2.18 -21.17
N GLY A 161 -14.88 -1.56 -20.11
CA GLY A 161 -15.72 -2.22 -19.12
C GLY A 161 -14.96 -3.05 -18.08
N SER A 162 -13.62 -3.05 -18.10
CA SER A 162 -12.79 -3.74 -17.10
C SER A 162 -12.73 -3.04 -15.74
N GLN A 163 -13.21 -1.78 -15.66
CA GLN A 163 -13.31 -1.02 -14.42
C GLN A 163 -14.76 -0.85 -14.01
N ALA A 164 -15.13 -1.42 -12.87
CA ALA A 164 -16.37 -1.08 -12.17
C ALA A 164 -16.13 0.08 -11.19
N TRP A 165 -17.22 0.69 -10.71
CA TRP A 165 -17.16 1.80 -9.78
C TRP A 165 -18.28 1.68 -8.73
N PRO A 166 -18.07 2.15 -7.50
CA PRO A 166 -19.07 2.07 -6.44
C PRO A 166 -20.28 2.98 -6.65
N ALA A 167 -20.18 4.00 -7.53
CA ALA A 167 -21.28 4.91 -7.82
C ALA A 167 -21.55 4.98 -9.34
N TRP A 168 -22.84 5.00 -9.71
CA TRP A 168 -23.32 4.93 -11.09
C TRP A 168 -22.80 6.05 -12.01
N TRP A 169 -22.46 7.22 -11.47
CA TRP A 169 -21.96 8.38 -12.21
C TRP A 169 -20.45 8.35 -12.44
N MET A 170 -19.69 7.57 -11.66
CA MET A 170 -18.22 7.54 -11.73
C MET A 170 -17.66 7.09 -13.09
N PRO A 171 -18.28 6.15 -13.82
CA PRO A 171 -17.82 5.78 -15.16
C PRO A 171 -17.73 6.98 -16.13
N TRP A 172 -18.60 7.97 -15.98
CA TRP A 172 -18.59 9.15 -16.85
C TRP A 172 -17.47 10.15 -16.50
N VAL A 173 -17.00 10.15 -15.28
CA VAL A 173 -15.89 11.00 -14.81
C VAL A 173 -14.53 10.32 -15.00
N HIS A 174 -14.45 9.03 -14.72
CA HIS A 174 -13.19 8.30 -14.61
C HIS A 174 -12.98 7.29 -15.76
N GLY A 175 -13.99 6.99 -16.55
CA GLY A 175 -13.94 5.96 -17.60
C GLY A 175 -14.18 4.55 -17.06
N THR A 176 -14.10 3.57 -17.97
CA THR A 176 -14.40 2.15 -17.70
C THR A 176 -13.23 1.21 -18.01
N ARG A 177 -12.03 1.72 -18.22
CA ARG A 177 -10.82 0.91 -18.43
C ARG A 177 -10.01 0.87 -17.15
N GLY A 178 -9.54 -0.32 -16.79
CA GLY A 178 -8.72 -0.57 -15.62
C GLY A 178 -7.22 -0.40 -15.88
N ASP A 179 -6.82 0.71 -16.52
CA ASP A 179 -5.45 1.00 -16.98
C ASP A 179 -4.74 2.10 -16.18
N PHE A 180 -5.25 2.44 -15.00
CA PHE A 180 -4.79 3.58 -14.20
C PHE A 180 -4.48 3.20 -12.76
N LEU A 181 -3.69 4.02 -12.09
CA LEU A 181 -3.56 4.03 -10.64
C LEU A 181 -4.58 5.00 -10.03
N CYS A 182 -5.19 4.59 -8.93
CA CYS A 182 -6.10 5.42 -8.18
C CYS A 182 -5.41 5.99 -6.94
N VAL A 183 -5.43 7.31 -6.82
CA VAL A 183 -5.03 8.01 -5.59
C VAL A 183 -6.30 8.28 -4.80
N GLN A 184 -6.47 7.58 -3.68
CA GLN A 184 -7.64 7.69 -2.82
C GLN A 184 -7.32 8.49 -1.56
N ALA A 185 -8.28 9.28 -1.09
CA ALA A 185 -8.17 10.02 0.16
C ALA A 185 -9.55 10.41 0.71
N ALA A 186 -9.62 10.69 1.99
CA ALA A 186 -10.78 11.38 2.55
C ALA A 186 -10.89 12.81 1.99
N TRP A 187 -12.11 13.35 1.97
CA TRP A 187 -12.35 14.72 1.46
C TRP A 187 -11.51 15.79 2.15
N ARG A 188 -11.24 15.65 3.45
CA ARG A 188 -10.38 16.57 4.21
C ARG A 188 -8.96 16.62 3.66
N ASP A 189 -8.45 15.51 3.10
CA ASP A 189 -7.08 15.36 2.59
C ASP A 189 -6.97 15.61 1.08
N ARG A 190 -8.05 16.09 0.43
CA ARG A 190 -8.13 16.29 -1.04
C ARG A 190 -7.05 17.19 -1.63
N ALA A 191 -6.57 18.18 -0.87
CA ALA A 191 -5.51 19.07 -1.34
C ALA A 191 -4.17 18.31 -1.46
N LEU A 192 -3.85 17.48 -0.47
CA LEU A 192 -2.70 16.59 -0.49
C LEU A 192 -2.84 15.55 -1.61
N ALA A 193 -4.01 14.92 -1.72
CA ALA A 193 -4.30 13.94 -2.76
C ALA A 193 -4.12 14.50 -4.18
N ARG A 194 -4.54 15.74 -4.43
CA ARG A 194 -4.32 16.41 -5.73
C ARG A 194 -2.85 16.57 -6.07
N ARG A 195 -2.02 16.99 -5.10
CA ARG A 195 -0.57 17.11 -5.29
C ARG A 195 0.05 15.75 -5.56
N CYS A 196 -0.28 14.74 -4.76
CA CYS A 196 0.18 13.37 -4.95
C CYS A 196 -0.22 12.81 -6.32
N ALA A 197 -1.47 12.98 -6.74
CA ALA A 197 -1.94 12.54 -8.06
C ALA A 197 -1.23 13.28 -9.21
N SER A 198 -0.92 14.57 -9.04
CA SER A 198 -0.14 15.32 -10.02
C SER A 198 1.29 14.81 -10.14
N ALA A 199 1.94 14.51 -9.01
CA ALA A 199 3.27 13.95 -8.99
C ALA A 199 3.30 12.53 -9.60
N ALA A 200 2.35 11.67 -9.23
CA ALA A 200 2.23 10.30 -9.72
C ALA A 200 2.09 10.19 -11.24
N ARG A 201 1.45 11.16 -11.92
CA ARG A 201 1.32 11.16 -13.39
C ARG A 201 2.65 11.17 -14.14
N ARG A 202 3.73 11.61 -13.50
CA ARG A 202 5.08 11.59 -14.10
C ARG A 202 5.65 10.17 -14.26
N ALA A 203 5.05 9.16 -13.60
CA ALA A 203 5.40 7.75 -13.75
C ALA A 203 4.89 7.12 -15.06
N GLN A 204 4.38 7.93 -16.00
CA GLN A 204 3.90 7.47 -17.31
C GLN A 204 2.80 6.39 -17.22
N VAL A 205 1.94 6.53 -16.22
CA VAL A 205 0.74 5.73 -16.03
C VAL A 205 -0.45 6.67 -15.82
N PRO A 206 -1.63 6.39 -16.37
CA PRO A 206 -2.82 7.18 -16.07
C PRO A 206 -3.11 7.17 -14.57
N VAL A 207 -3.47 8.32 -14.01
CA VAL A 207 -3.80 8.45 -12.58
C VAL A 207 -5.18 9.08 -12.42
N ARG A 208 -6.03 8.44 -11.63
CA ARG A 208 -7.35 8.94 -11.24
C ARG A 208 -7.35 9.31 -9.76
N GLY A 209 -8.07 10.36 -9.42
CA GLY A 209 -8.21 10.80 -8.05
C GLY A 209 -9.60 10.50 -7.51
N CYS A 210 -9.67 9.90 -6.33
CA CYS A 210 -10.90 9.51 -5.66
C CYS A 210 -10.95 10.10 -4.25
N TRP A 211 -11.57 11.29 -4.09
CA TRP A 211 -11.73 12.00 -2.82
C TRP A 211 -13.06 12.78 -2.77
N TRP A 212 -14.16 12.08 -2.95
CA TRP A 212 -15.50 12.70 -3.00
C TRP A 212 -16.13 12.78 -1.60
N PRO A 213 -16.90 13.85 -1.30
CA PRO A 213 -17.60 13.96 -0.04
C PRO A 213 -18.58 12.80 0.19
N GLY A 214 -18.66 12.33 1.43
CA GLY A 214 -19.64 11.31 1.83
C GLY A 214 -19.36 9.90 1.34
N GLN A 215 -18.21 9.65 0.70
CA GLN A 215 -17.82 8.29 0.30
C GLN A 215 -17.02 7.62 1.41
N THR A 216 -17.47 6.45 1.85
CA THR A 216 -16.85 5.66 2.91
C THR A 216 -15.96 4.52 2.38
N TRP A 217 -16.21 4.04 1.16
CA TRP A 217 -15.47 2.93 0.57
C TRP A 217 -13.96 3.19 0.38
N GLN A 218 -13.56 4.46 0.22
CA GLN A 218 -12.15 4.88 0.15
C GLN A 218 -11.43 4.80 1.51
N MET A 219 -12.16 4.51 2.58
CA MET A 219 -11.65 4.39 3.94
C MET A 219 -11.82 2.97 4.50
N MET A 220 -11.93 1.97 3.61
CA MET A 220 -11.94 0.56 3.98
C MET A 220 -10.54 0.00 3.78
N GLY A 221 -9.91 -0.44 4.87
CA GLY A 221 -8.54 -0.95 4.88
C GLY A 221 -7.64 -0.23 5.88
N ASP A 222 -6.34 -0.40 5.76
CA ASP A 222 -5.32 0.15 6.67
C ASP A 222 -5.40 1.67 6.83
N GLN A 223 -5.78 2.41 5.79
CA GLN A 223 -5.93 3.87 5.82
C GLN A 223 -6.98 4.34 6.82
N GLU A 224 -7.99 3.52 7.13
CA GLU A 224 -9.02 3.87 8.09
C GLU A 224 -8.43 4.16 9.48
N SER A 225 -7.45 3.37 9.90
CA SER A 225 -6.78 3.53 11.19
C SER A 225 -6.10 4.89 11.32
N PHE A 226 -5.34 5.31 10.31
CA PHE A 226 -4.65 6.59 10.28
C PHE A 226 -5.62 7.76 10.19
N HIS A 227 -6.66 7.62 9.35
CA HIS A 227 -7.73 8.61 9.27
C HIS A 227 -8.42 8.83 10.61
N HIS A 228 -8.75 7.74 11.33
CA HIS A 228 -9.37 7.79 12.66
C HIS A 228 -8.50 8.57 13.66
N HIS A 229 -7.18 8.35 13.63
CA HIS A 229 -6.21 9.05 14.48
C HIS A 229 -5.84 10.44 13.97
N GLY A 230 -6.55 10.97 12.98
CA GLY A 230 -6.37 12.33 12.48
C GLY A 230 -5.11 12.53 11.62
N VAL A 231 -4.46 11.46 11.16
CA VAL A 231 -3.32 11.52 10.24
C VAL A 231 -3.83 11.75 8.81
N PRO A 232 -3.27 12.71 8.05
CA PRO A 232 -3.51 12.78 6.61
C PRO A 232 -3.04 11.50 5.94
N VAL A 233 -3.92 10.83 5.18
CA VAL A 233 -3.61 9.54 4.56
C VAL A 233 -4.03 9.49 3.11
N ILE A 234 -3.13 8.97 2.29
CA ILE A 234 -3.33 8.69 0.87
C ILE A 234 -3.18 7.19 0.66
N THR A 235 -4.09 6.59 -0.09
CA THR A 235 -3.95 5.21 -0.60
C THR A 235 -3.63 5.27 -2.09
N LEU A 236 -2.62 4.51 -2.51
CA LEU A 236 -2.35 4.22 -3.90
C LEU A 236 -2.81 2.79 -4.18
N THR A 237 -3.67 2.62 -5.18
CA THR A 237 -4.29 1.32 -5.50
C THR A 237 -4.62 1.21 -6.98
N ASP A 238 -4.77 -0.01 -7.47
CA ASP A 238 -5.37 -0.29 -8.77
C ASP A 238 -6.90 -0.41 -8.70
N THR A 239 -7.47 -0.29 -7.50
CA THR A 239 -8.90 -0.39 -7.17
C THR A 239 -9.44 -1.81 -6.90
N ASP A 240 -8.58 -2.78 -6.73
CA ASP A 240 -8.87 -4.13 -6.23
C ASP A 240 -10.20 -4.73 -6.73
N ARG A 241 -11.18 -4.91 -5.84
CA ARG A 241 -12.53 -5.48 -6.09
C ARG A 241 -13.31 -4.85 -7.23
N PHE A 242 -13.00 -3.59 -7.59
CA PHE A 242 -13.69 -2.89 -8.67
C PHE A 242 -13.04 -3.14 -10.04
N ARG A 243 -11.90 -3.82 -10.08
CA ARG A 243 -11.13 -4.08 -11.29
C ARG A 243 -10.68 -5.52 -11.43
N ASN A 244 -10.04 -6.07 -10.40
CA ASN A 244 -9.46 -7.41 -10.45
C ASN A 244 -10.54 -8.49 -10.24
N PRO A 245 -10.90 -9.28 -11.27
CA PRO A 245 -11.90 -10.33 -11.11
C PRO A 245 -11.42 -11.50 -10.23
N ARG A 246 -10.14 -11.50 -9.85
CA ARG A 246 -9.49 -12.47 -8.98
C ARG A 246 -9.40 -12.04 -7.53
N PHE A 247 -9.80 -10.81 -7.21
CA PHE A 247 -9.80 -10.27 -5.85
C PHE A 247 -10.44 -11.26 -4.86
N HIS A 248 -9.73 -11.55 -3.77
CA HIS A 248 -10.12 -12.52 -2.74
C HIS A 248 -10.42 -13.93 -3.27
N LYS A 249 -9.71 -14.41 -4.29
CA LYS A 249 -9.89 -15.74 -4.87
C LYS A 249 -8.58 -16.53 -4.96
N PRO A 250 -8.65 -17.89 -5.04
CA PRO A 250 -7.46 -18.72 -5.28
C PRO A 250 -6.76 -18.41 -6.60
N SER A 251 -7.42 -17.70 -7.51
CA SER A 251 -6.87 -17.25 -8.79
C SER A 251 -6.11 -15.92 -8.72
N ASP A 252 -6.03 -15.25 -7.56
CA ASP A 252 -5.18 -14.07 -7.36
C ASP A 252 -3.72 -14.52 -7.16
N ARG A 253 -3.05 -14.81 -8.28
CA ARG A 253 -1.75 -15.45 -8.35
C ARG A 253 -0.70 -14.54 -8.98
N ALA A 254 0.56 -14.74 -8.60
CA ALA A 254 1.70 -13.96 -9.08
C ALA A 254 1.81 -13.92 -10.62
N ASP A 255 1.48 -15.02 -11.31
CA ASP A 255 1.53 -15.11 -12.77
C ASP A 255 0.41 -14.35 -13.49
N THR A 256 -0.52 -13.74 -12.75
CA THR A 256 -1.65 -12.98 -13.30
C THR A 256 -1.44 -11.47 -13.26
N LEU A 257 -0.37 -10.98 -12.62
CA LEU A 257 -0.10 -9.56 -12.49
C LEU A 257 0.62 -8.96 -13.71
N ASP A 258 0.38 -7.69 -13.97
CA ASP A 258 1.16 -6.86 -14.90
C ASP A 258 2.34 -6.20 -14.15
N TYR A 259 3.50 -6.83 -14.23
CA TYR A 259 4.71 -6.33 -13.56
C TYR A 259 5.24 -5.03 -14.17
N GLY A 260 4.91 -4.72 -15.42
CA GLY A 260 5.19 -3.42 -16.01
C GLY A 260 4.33 -2.32 -15.40
N PHE A 261 3.06 -2.61 -15.12
CA PHE A 261 2.17 -1.72 -14.40
C PHE A 261 2.60 -1.54 -12.94
N LEU A 262 2.95 -2.64 -12.24
CA LEU A 262 3.45 -2.61 -10.86
C LEU A 262 4.74 -1.79 -10.73
N ALA A 263 5.68 -1.92 -11.66
CA ALA A 263 6.89 -1.10 -11.67
C ALA A 263 6.57 0.41 -11.81
N ARG A 264 5.60 0.76 -12.64
CA ARG A 264 5.11 2.15 -12.74
C ARG A 264 4.38 2.59 -11.48
N ALA A 265 3.71 1.68 -10.75
CA ALA A 265 3.09 1.98 -9.47
C ALA A 265 4.14 2.30 -8.39
N VAL A 266 5.25 1.56 -8.35
CA VAL A 266 6.41 1.88 -7.48
C VAL A 266 6.97 3.26 -7.81
N GLU A 267 7.15 3.57 -9.09
CA GLU A 267 7.64 4.89 -9.52
C GLU A 267 6.65 6.00 -9.15
N ALA A 268 5.35 5.77 -9.34
CA ALA A 268 4.30 6.72 -8.95
C ALA A 268 4.33 6.99 -7.43
N ALA A 269 4.43 5.93 -6.62
CA ALA A 269 4.56 6.05 -5.17
C ALA A 269 5.80 6.85 -4.78
N TRP A 270 6.96 6.56 -5.39
CA TRP A 270 8.21 7.31 -5.17
C TRP A 270 8.05 8.80 -5.45
N LEU A 271 7.45 9.16 -6.57
CA LEU A 271 7.20 10.54 -6.97
C LEU A 271 6.20 11.28 -6.07
N MET A 272 5.37 10.56 -5.32
CA MET A 272 4.45 11.13 -4.34
C MET A 272 5.14 11.50 -3.01
N LEU A 273 6.25 10.84 -2.64
CA LEU A 273 6.87 11.00 -1.33
C LEU A 273 7.28 12.44 -1.02
N PRO A 274 7.87 13.24 -1.93
CA PRO A 274 8.17 14.64 -1.67
C PRO A 274 6.92 15.48 -1.36
N GLU A 275 5.79 15.18 -1.99
CA GLU A 275 4.53 15.91 -1.74
C GLU A 275 3.92 15.56 -0.37
N LEU A 276 4.08 14.32 0.07
CA LEU A 276 3.66 13.84 1.38
C LEU A 276 4.56 14.39 2.50
N ALA A 277 5.86 14.55 2.22
CA ALA A 277 6.83 15.09 3.16
C ALA A 277 6.70 16.61 3.38
N ARG A 278 5.98 17.32 2.49
CA ARG A 278 5.75 18.77 2.63
C ARG A 278 4.78 19.06 3.78
N ARG A 279 5.25 19.79 4.78
CA ARG A 279 4.37 20.27 5.87
C ARG A 279 3.37 21.32 5.35
N PRO A 280 2.12 21.33 5.86
CA PRO A 280 1.21 22.45 5.60
C PRO A 280 1.85 23.77 6.01
N GLY A 281 1.96 24.75 5.08
CA GLY A 281 2.53 26.07 5.36
C GLY A 281 4.04 26.22 5.15
N GLY A 282 4.76 25.20 4.67
CA GLY A 282 6.14 25.36 4.23
C GLY A 282 6.24 26.13 2.90
N PRO A 283 7.36 26.85 2.63
CA PRO A 283 7.52 27.64 1.41
C PRO A 283 7.35 26.74 0.17
N THR A 284 6.52 27.17 -0.76
CA THR A 284 6.47 26.60 -2.10
C THR A 284 7.81 26.91 -2.76
N GLY A 285 8.68 25.89 -2.88
CA GLY A 285 9.92 26.03 -3.64
C GLY A 285 9.59 26.52 -5.05
N GLY A 286 10.15 27.68 -5.41
CA GLY A 286 10.09 28.29 -6.71
C GLY A 286 10.86 27.51 -7.77
#